data_96a921b7e9352cae2f90b09abae49f5f
#
_entry.id   96a921b7e9352cae2f90b09abae49f5f
#
_cell.length_a   1.000
_cell.length_b   1.000
_cell.length_c   1.000
_cell.angle_alpha   90.00
_cell.angle_beta   90.00
_cell.angle_gamma   90.00
#
_symmetry.space_group_name_H-M   'P 1'
#
loop_
_entity.id
_entity.type
_entity.pdbx_description
1 polymer ?
#
loop_
_entity_poly.entity_id
_entity_poly.type
_entity_poly.pdbx_seq_one_letter_code
_entity_poly.pdbx_strand_id
1 'polypeptide(L)'
;MLLAIDTSAGTSVAVVDRDRGILAEHSVEDTRRHAEVIGTLVLQCLDDSGVAMAALSGVAVGMGPGPFTGLRVGIAAANAFAFGAGRPVVRVVSHDAIAFAHYRTGASGRLLVTTDARRHERYWSAYSGADDFAIPVRELGPGLDRPEALPDAVTDYEGYERTDVDWVSAASVGLLAESLYLHDRPFTGPEPLYLRSPDVTLATAAKRVTR
;
A
#
# COMPACT_ATOMS: atom_id res chain seq x y z
N MET A 1 -5.75 -17.31 -4.54
CA MET A 1 -4.33 -16.88 -4.38
C MET A 1 -4.10 -15.59 -5.13
N LEU A 2 -3.46 -14.63 -4.50
CA LEU A 2 -3.12 -13.34 -5.10
C LEU A 2 -1.61 -13.11 -5.05
N LEU A 3 -1.06 -12.50 -6.11
CA LEU A 3 0.19 -11.77 -6.02
C LEU A 3 -0.15 -10.39 -5.49
N ALA A 4 0.56 -9.92 -4.48
CA ALA A 4 0.35 -8.60 -3.89
C ALA A 4 1.62 -7.74 -4.00
N ILE A 5 1.46 -6.46 -4.27
CA ILE A 5 2.55 -5.49 -4.45
C ILE A 5 2.21 -4.20 -3.71
N ASP A 6 3.14 -3.71 -2.91
CA ASP A 6 3.09 -2.34 -2.36
C ASP A 6 4.43 -1.63 -2.54
N THR A 7 4.35 -0.35 -2.91
CA THR A 7 5.51 0.53 -3.10
C THR A 7 5.28 1.92 -2.49
N SER A 8 4.36 2.01 -1.56
CA SER A 8 4.03 3.28 -0.87
C SER A 8 5.08 3.68 0.17
N ALA A 9 5.74 2.67 0.79
CA ALA A 9 6.80 2.89 1.78
C ALA A 9 7.80 1.72 1.69
N GLY A 10 8.79 1.81 0.81
CA GLY A 10 9.64 0.67 0.42
C GLY A 10 9.03 -0.13 -0.73
N THR A 11 9.57 -1.30 -1.03
CA THR A 11 9.01 -2.24 -2.02
C THR A 11 8.74 -3.57 -1.32
N SER A 12 7.49 -3.99 -1.29
CA SER A 12 7.08 -5.29 -0.77
C SER A 12 6.29 -6.05 -1.83
N VAL A 13 6.53 -7.36 -1.92
CA VAL A 13 5.83 -8.29 -2.80
C VAL A 13 5.49 -9.54 -2.00
N ALA A 14 4.29 -10.07 -2.17
CA ALA A 14 3.87 -11.29 -1.50
C ALA A 14 3.00 -12.17 -2.41
N VAL A 15 3.00 -13.46 -2.12
CA VAL A 15 1.97 -14.40 -2.60
C VAL A 15 1.15 -14.82 -1.39
N VAL A 16 -0.15 -14.63 -1.48
CA VAL A 16 -1.08 -14.96 -0.40
C VAL A 16 -2.20 -15.88 -0.89
N ASP A 17 -2.74 -16.62 0.03
CA ASP A 17 -3.91 -17.46 -0.20
C ASP A 17 -4.88 -17.27 0.95
N ARG A 18 -6.17 -17.15 0.66
CA ARG A 18 -7.20 -16.93 1.66
C ARG A 18 -7.16 -17.93 2.82
N ASP A 19 -7.03 -19.23 2.47
CA ASP A 19 -7.16 -20.31 3.43
C ASP A 19 -5.82 -20.70 4.09
N ARG A 20 -4.70 -20.47 3.37
CA ARG A 20 -3.34 -20.82 3.80
C ARG A 20 -2.55 -19.62 4.37
N GLY A 21 -3.05 -18.40 4.19
CA GLY A 21 -2.40 -17.17 4.65
C GLY A 21 -1.27 -16.71 3.74
N ILE A 22 -0.16 -16.29 4.34
CA ILE A 22 1.02 -15.80 3.62
C ILE A 22 1.83 -17.00 3.14
N LEU A 23 2.03 -17.12 1.83
CA LEU A 23 2.82 -18.20 1.23
C LEU A 23 4.29 -17.81 1.05
N ALA A 24 4.53 -16.55 0.66
CA ALA A 24 5.85 -15.94 0.60
C ALA A 24 5.71 -14.42 0.67
N GLU A 25 6.69 -13.73 1.26
CA GLU A 25 6.79 -12.27 1.24
C GLU A 25 8.27 -11.87 1.21
N HIS A 26 8.61 -10.95 0.32
CA HIS A 26 9.93 -10.32 0.24
C HIS A 26 9.80 -8.81 0.16
N SER A 27 10.73 -8.10 0.79
CA SER A 27 10.72 -6.64 0.83
C SER A 27 12.11 -6.03 0.76
N VAL A 28 12.16 -4.79 0.26
CA VAL A 28 13.35 -3.94 0.25
C VAL A 28 12.93 -2.55 0.73
N GLU A 29 13.55 -2.08 1.79
CA GLU A 29 13.23 -0.78 2.40
C GLU A 29 13.72 0.43 1.59
N ASP A 30 14.76 0.25 0.73
CA ASP A 30 15.30 1.35 -0.09
C ASP A 30 14.26 1.86 -1.10
N THR A 31 13.69 3.01 -0.78
CA THR A 31 12.64 3.68 -1.57
C THR A 31 13.12 4.31 -2.88
N ARG A 32 14.38 4.11 -3.28
CA ARG A 32 14.94 4.63 -4.54
C ARG A 32 15.09 3.56 -5.61
N ARG A 33 14.90 2.28 -5.25
CA ARG A 33 15.20 1.13 -6.10
C ARG A 33 13.97 0.33 -6.53
N HIS A 34 12.76 0.86 -6.36
CA HIS A 34 11.51 0.15 -6.65
C HIS A 34 11.53 -0.56 -8.02
N ALA A 35 11.88 0.17 -9.08
CA ALA A 35 11.87 -0.37 -10.45
C ALA A 35 12.95 -1.45 -10.68
N GLU A 36 14.07 -1.39 -9.94
CA GLU A 36 15.17 -2.33 -10.07
C GLU A 36 14.89 -3.66 -9.37
N VAL A 37 14.15 -3.63 -8.25
CA VAL A 37 13.99 -4.80 -7.37
C VAL A 37 12.68 -5.54 -7.56
N ILE A 38 11.62 -4.87 -8.01
CA ILE A 38 10.26 -5.42 -8.00
C ILE A 38 10.13 -6.72 -8.81
N GLY A 39 10.76 -6.81 -9.97
CA GLY A 39 10.77 -8.02 -10.80
C GLY A 39 11.45 -9.20 -10.10
N THR A 40 12.57 -8.95 -9.45
CA THR A 40 13.29 -9.98 -8.67
C THR A 40 12.45 -10.45 -7.48
N LEU A 41 11.83 -9.53 -6.74
CA LEU A 41 10.97 -9.88 -5.60
C LEU A 41 9.76 -10.73 -6.02
N VAL A 42 9.15 -10.41 -7.17
CA VAL A 42 8.05 -11.23 -7.72
C VAL A 42 8.52 -12.65 -8.04
N LEU A 43 9.67 -12.79 -8.69
CA LEU A 43 10.22 -14.12 -9.00
C LEU A 43 10.53 -14.92 -7.73
N GLN A 44 11.15 -14.29 -6.73
CA GLN A 44 11.44 -14.90 -5.44
C GLN A 44 10.15 -15.36 -4.72
N CYS A 45 9.12 -14.49 -4.67
CA CYS A 45 7.84 -14.88 -4.05
C CYS A 45 7.15 -16.03 -4.76
N LEU A 46 7.19 -16.10 -6.10
CA LEU A 46 6.63 -17.20 -6.85
C LEU A 46 7.39 -18.50 -6.62
N ASP A 47 8.73 -18.44 -6.61
CA ASP A 47 9.59 -19.61 -6.38
C ASP A 47 9.40 -20.16 -4.95
N ASP A 48 9.51 -19.32 -3.94
CA ASP A 48 9.38 -19.71 -2.53
C ASP A 48 7.96 -20.21 -2.18
N SER A 49 6.92 -19.63 -2.79
CA SER A 49 5.54 -20.09 -2.60
C SER A 49 5.22 -21.38 -3.37
N GLY A 50 6.02 -21.72 -4.37
CA GLY A 50 5.74 -22.82 -5.31
C GLY A 50 4.51 -22.56 -6.20
N VAL A 51 4.05 -21.29 -6.30
CA VAL A 51 2.85 -20.91 -7.05
C VAL A 51 3.23 -20.42 -8.44
N ALA A 52 2.72 -21.11 -9.46
CA ALA A 52 2.88 -20.63 -10.84
C ALA A 52 2.02 -19.37 -11.08
N MET A 53 2.52 -18.43 -11.89
CA MET A 53 1.79 -17.20 -12.26
C MET A 53 0.37 -17.50 -12.80
N ALA A 54 0.21 -18.57 -13.58
CA ALA A 54 -1.08 -18.99 -14.14
C ALA A 54 -2.09 -19.46 -13.08
N ALA A 55 -1.65 -19.85 -11.89
CA ALA A 55 -2.50 -20.29 -10.79
C ALA A 55 -3.04 -19.11 -9.93
N LEU A 56 -2.53 -17.91 -10.14
CA LEU A 56 -3.01 -16.70 -9.46
C LEU A 56 -4.42 -16.36 -9.94
N SER A 57 -5.26 -15.88 -9.03
CA SER A 57 -6.62 -15.39 -9.32
C SER A 57 -6.64 -13.91 -9.65
N GLY A 58 -5.61 -13.15 -9.21
CA GLY A 58 -5.48 -11.71 -9.42
C GLY A 58 -4.18 -11.17 -8.91
N VAL A 59 -3.97 -9.88 -9.14
CA VAL A 59 -2.86 -9.10 -8.58
C VAL A 59 -3.42 -7.99 -7.72
N ALA A 60 -3.12 -8.00 -6.41
CA ALA A 60 -3.47 -6.95 -5.49
C ALA A 60 -2.38 -5.87 -5.49
N VAL A 61 -2.78 -4.60 -5.39
CA VAL A 61 -1.82 -3.48 -5.35
C VAL A 61 -2.24 -2.41 -4.36
N GLY A 62 -1.26 -1.94 -3.57
CA GLY A 62 -1.42 -0.78 -2.71
C GLY A 62 -1.47 0.52 -3.52
N MET A 63 -2.48 1.33 -3.25
CA MET A 63 -2.74 2.60 -3.94
C MET A 63 -2.23 3.82 -3.17
N GLY A 64 -1.46 3.59 -2.09
CA GLY A 64 -0.99 4.65 -1.20
C GLY A 64 -1.90 4.89 0.01
N PRO A 65 -1.69 6.00 0.72
CA PRO A 65 -0.86 7.15 0.33
C PRO A 65 0.63 6.81 0.29
N GLY A 66 1.37 7.56 -0.52
CA GLY A 66 2.82 7.35 -0.68
C GLY A 66 3.45 8.29 -1.69
N PRO A 67 4.80 8.27 -1.83
CA PRO A 67 5.52 9.09 -2.78
C PRO A 67 5.13 8.78 -4.23
N PHE A 68 4.95 9.83 -5.02
CA PHE A 68 4.47 9.77 -6.41
C PHE A 68 5.21 8.74 -7.29
N THR A 69 6.55 8.73 -7.24
CA THR A 69 7.35 7.82 -8.07
C THR A 69 7.17 6.36 -7.62
N GLY A 70 7.21 6.12 -6.30
CA GLY A 70 7.02 4.78 -5.74
C GLY A 70 5.68 4.18 -6.17
N LEU A 71 4.58 4.87 -5.89
CA LEU A 71 3.24 4.40 -6.23
C LEU A 71 3.10 4.04 -7.71
N ARG A 72 3.64 4.87 -8.62
CA ARG A 72 3.58 4.59 -10.05
C ARG A 72 4.30 3.31 -10.45
N VAL A 73 5.45 3.05 -9.87
CA VAL A 73 6.22 1.84 -10.18
C VAL A 73 5.44 0.59 -9.76
N GLY A 74 4.91 0.55 -8.55
CA GLY A 74 4.13 -0.59 -8.05
C GLY A 74 2.86 -0.82 -8.85
N ILE A 75 2.10 0.24 -9.12
CA ILE A 75 0.86 0.17 -9.90
C ILE A 75 1.14 -0.28 -11.34
N ALA A 76 2.19 0.25 -11.98
CA ALA A 76 2.57 -0.16 -13.33
C ALA A 76 3.00 -1.63 -13.37
N ALA A 77 3.79 -2.08 -12.38
CA ALA A 77 4.20 -3.48 -12.26
C ALA A 77 2.98 -4.40 -12.04
N ALA A 78 2.09 -4.06 -11.12
CA ALA A 78 0.87 -4.84 -10.87
C ALA A 78 0.01 -4.97 -12.14
N ASN A 79 -0.19 -3.88 -12.89
CA ASN A 79 -0.92 -3.93 -14.15
C ASN A 79 -0.20 -4.81 -15.20
N ALA A 80 1.12 -4.72 -15.31
CA ALA A 80 1.91 -5.53 -16.26
C ALA A 80 1.85 -7.02 -15.93
N PHE A 81 2.02 -7.40 -14.65
CA PHE A 81 1.92 -8.79 -14.22
C PHE A 81 0.50 -9.34 -14.38
N ALA A 82 -0.52 -8.56 -14.01
CA ALA A 82 -1.92 -8.94 -14.18
C ALA A 82 -2.27 -9.14 -15.66
N PHE A 83 -1.84 -8.24 -16.53
CA PHE A 83 -2.02 -8.35 -17.97
C PHE A 83 -1.33 -9.60 -18.52
N GLY A 84 -0.07 -9.84 -18.16
CA GLY A 84 0.69 -11.02 -18.59
C GLY A 84 0.09 -12.34 -18.12
N ALA A 85 -0.55 -12.34 -16.94
CA ALA A 85 -1.24 -13.50 -16.40
C ALA A 85 -2.70 -13.67 -16.88
N GLY A 86 -3.26 -12.67 -17.59
CA GLY A 86 -4.67 -12.63 -17.94
C GLY A 86 -5.59 -12.56 -16.73
N ARG A 87 -5.18 -11.80 -15.70
CA ARG A 87 -5.88 -11.70 -14.40
C ARG A 87 -6.27 -10.26 -14.07
N PRO A 88 -7.29 -10.05 -13.22
CA PRO A 88 -7.67 -8.72 -12.79
C PRO A 88 -6.65 -8.11 -11.82
N VAL A 89 -6.62 -6.76 -11.79
CA VAL A 89 -5.95 -5.99 -10.74
C VAL A 89 -6.96 -5.60 -9.68
N VAL A 90 -6.62 -5.87 -8.42
CA VAL A 90 -7.39 -5.51 -7.23
C VAL A 90 -6.66 -4.39 -6.49
N ARG A 91 -7.34 -3.29 -6.18
CA ARG A 91 -6.76 -2.08 -5.62
C ARG A 91 -7.16 -1.89 -4.18
N VAL A 92 -6.18 -1.65 -3.31
CA VAL A 92 -6.38 -1.50 -1.86
C VAL A 92 -5.65 -0.26 -1.37
N VAL A 93 -6.20 0.45 -0.41
CA VAL A 93 -5.48 1.55 0.24
C VAL A 93 -4.38 0.95 1.13
N SER A 94 -3.14 1.42 0.96
CA SER A 94 -1.98 0.87 1.69
C SER A 94 -2.12 1.04 3.21
N HIS A 95 -2.66 2.17 3.68
CA HIS A 95 -2.95 2.39 5.10
C HIS A 95 -4.03 1.45 5.64
N ASP A 96 -5.05 1.11 4.82
CA ASP A 96 -6.08 0.14 5.24
C ASP A 96 -5.45 -1.25 5.44
N ALA A 97 -4.42 -1.62 4.68
CA ALA A 97 -3.69 -2.87 4.89
C ALA A 97 -2.89 -2.88 6.20
N ILE A 98 -2.31 -1.75 6.61
CA ILE A 98 -1.66 -1.61 7.92
C ILE A 98 -2.68 -1.76 9.05
N ALA A 99 -3.79 -1.05 8.95
CA ALA A 99 -4.86 -1.13 9.95
C ALA A 99 -5.47 -2.54 10.03
N PHE A 100 -5.65 -3.21 8.89
CA PHE A 100 -6.11 -4.59 8.83
C PHE A 100 -5.16 -5.55 9.54
N ALA A 101 -3.85 -5.42 9.32
CA ALA A 101 -2.87 -6.22 10.03
C ALA A 101 -2.96 -6.02 11.55
N HIS A 102 -3.13 -4.78 12.01
CA HIS A 102 -3.31 -4.44 13.42
C HIS A 102 -4.56 -5.12 14.00
N TYR A 103 -5.73 -4.97 13.38
CA TYR A 103 -6.97 -5.54 13.90
C TYR A 103 -7.03 -7.07 13.83
N ARG A 104 -6.32 -7.70 12.90
CA ARG A 104 -6.18 -9.16 12.86
C ARG A 104 -5.43 -9.76 14.04
N THR A 105 -4.71 -8.98 14.82
CA THR A 105 -4.11 -9.46 16.09
C THR A 105 -5.12 -9.60 17.23
N GLY A 106 -6.37 -9.19 17.01
CA GLY A 106 -7.40 -9.09 18.05
C GLY A 106 -7.43 -7.73 18.73
N ALA A 107 -6.64 -6.76 18.26
CA ALA A 107 -6.71 -5.38 18.71
C ALA A 107 -8.08 -4.77 18.38
N SER A 108 -8.49 -3.77 19.14
CA SER A 108 -9.78 -3.08 19.01
C SER A 108 -9.64 -1.61 19.37
N GLY A 109 -10.63 -0.81 19.01
CA GLY A 109 -10.64 0.62 19.29
C GLY A 109 -10.12 1.46 18.13
N ARG A 110 -9.90 2.75 18.42
CA ARG A 110 -9.52 3.74 17.41
C ARG A 110 -8.02 3.67 17.12
N LEU A 111 -7.65 3.68 15.86
CA LEU A 111 -6.25 3.57 15.40
C LEU A 111 -5.91 4.74 14.48
N LEU A 112 -4.78 5.39 14.74
CA LEU A 112 -4.14 6.33 13.84
C LEU A 112 -2.90 5.67 13.22
N VAL A 113 -2.98 5.40 11.92
CA VAL A 113 -1.85 4.90 11.13
C VAL A 113 -1.09 6.07 10.54
N THR A 114 0.25 6.05 10.69
CA THR A 114 1.13 7.02 10.05
C THR A 114 2.27 6.33 9.30
N THR A 115 2.68 6.91 8.17
CA THR A 115 3.88 6.52 7.41
C THR A 115 4.71 7.74 7.05
N ASP A 116 6.01 7.56 6.79
CA ASP A 116 6.89 8.67 6.43
C ASP A 116 6.53 9.27 5.06
N ALA A 117 6.29 10.57 5.03
CA ALA A 117 6.06 11.34 3.81
C ALA A 117 7.27 12.15 3.37
N ARG A 118 8.44 11.96 4.02
CA ARG A 118 9.66 12.78 3.87
C ARG A 118 9.44 14.24 4.27
N ARG A 119 10.50 15.03 4.32
CA ARG A 119 10.46 16.48 4.63
C ARG A 119 9.78 16.82 5.97
N HIS A 120 9.91 15.93 6.96
CA HIS A 120 9.26 16.05 8.26
C HIS A 120 7.72 16.10 8.17
N GLU A 121 7.13 15.41 7.20
CA GLU A 121 5.68 15.22 7.08
C GLU A 121 5.34 13.74 7.22
N ARG A 122 4.09 13.46 7.59
CA ARG A 122 3.51 12.13 7.71
C ARG A 122 2.27 12.00 6.83
N TYR A 123 2.18 10.91 6.10
CA TYR A 123 0.88 10.44 5.65
C TYR A 123 0.15 9.84 6.85
N TRP A 124 -1.13 10.09 6.98
CA TRP A 124 -1.91 9.57 8.08
C TRP A 124 -3.31 9.13 7.64
N SER A 125 -3.90 8.18 8.38
CA SER A 125 -5.29 7.75 8.25
C SER A 125 -5.80 7.32 9.61
N ALA A 126 -7.03 7.71 9.95
CA ALA A 126 -7.65 7.40 11.23
C ALA A 126 -8.83 6.46 11.05
N TYR A 127 -8.92 5.49 11.95
CA TYR A 127 -9.90 4.41 11.93
C TYR A 127 -10.67 4.39 13.24
N SER A 128 -12.01 4.22 13.17
CA SER A 128 -12.86 4.07 14.37
C SER A 128 -12.76 2.67 14.99
N GLY A 129 -12.25 1.70 14.25
CA GLY A 129 -12.16 0.30 14.61
C GLY A 129 -12.15 -0.58 13.37
N ALA A 130 -12.57 -1.82 13.53
CA ALA A 130 -12.80 -2.76 12.45
C ALA A 130 -14.17 -3.40 12.57
N ASP A 131 -14.66 -3.95 11.45
CA ASP A 131 -15.88 -4.78 11.46
C ASP A 131 -15.59 -6.22 11.99
N ASP A 132 -16.61 -7.06 11.99
CA ASP A 132 -16.52 -8.45 12.49
C ASP A 132 -15.50 -9.33 11.73
N PHE A 133 -15.00 -8.85 10.59
CA PHE A 133 -14.03 -9.52 9.74
C PHE A 133 -12.64 -8.88 9.80
N ALA A 134 -12.40 -8.04 10.81
CA ALA A 134 -11.20 -7.23 10.99
C ALA A 134 -10.96 -6.24 9.84
N ILE A 135 -11.95 -5.98 8.96
CA ILE A 135 -11.83 -4.97 7.90
C ILE A 135 -11.90 -3.59 8.55
N PRO A 136 -10.87 -2.74 8.38
CA PRO A 136 -10.81 -1.45 9.08
C PRO A 136 -11.88 -0.49 8.59
N VAL A 137 -12.46 0.25 9.52
CA VAL A 137 -13.43 1.32 9.25
C VAL A 137 -12.70 2.66 9.34
N ARG A 138 -12.25 3.17 8.18
CA ARG A 138 -11.58 4.46 8.11
C ARG A 138 -12.59 5.60 8.23
N GLU A 139 -12.36 6.52 9.17
CA GLU A 139 -13.23 7.67 9.41
C GLU A 139 -12.63 9.01 8.93
N LEU A 140 -11.28 9.13 8.94
CA LEU A 140 -10.60 10.33 8.46
C LEU A 140 -9.39 9.98 7.60
N GLY A 141 -9.06 10.86 6.69
CA GLY A 141 -7.90 10.71 5.80
C GLY A 141 -8.18 9.85 4.56
N PRO A 142 -7.14 9.43 3.82
CA PRO A 142 -5.72 9.75 4.07
C PRO A 142 -5.43 11.25 3.99
N GLY A 143 -4.57 11.73 4.90
CA GLY A 143 -4.08 13.10 4.98
C GLY A 143 -2.55 13.18 4.92
N LEU A 144 -2.03 14.39 4.78
CA LEU A 144 -0.60 14.72 4.79
C LEU A 144 -0.38 15.94 5.64
N ASP A 145 0.31 15.77 6.75
CA ASP A 145 0.60 16.86 7.69
C ASP A 145 1.95 16.66 8.36
N ARG A 146 2.44 17.71 9.03
CA ARG A 146 3.57 17.61 9.93
C ARG A 146 3.15 16.95 11.24
N PRO A 147 4.04 16.22 11.94
CA PRO A 147 3.71 15.59 13.22
C PRO A 147 3.08 16.52 14.24
N GLU A 148 3.58 17.76 14.32
CA GLU A 148 3.08 18.79 15.22
C GLU A 148 1.67 19.31 14.88
N ALA A 149 1.22 19.14 13.64
CA ALA A 149 -0.12 19.53 13.17
C ALA A 149 -1.17 18.42 13.29
N LEU A 150 -0.74 17.17 13.53
CA LEU A 150 -1.66 16.04 13.64
C LEU A 150 -2.74 16.21 14.72
N PRO A 151 -2.45 16.79 15.91
CA PRO A 151 -3.48 17.03 16.92
C PRO A 151 -4.60 17.96 16.46
N ASP A 152 -4.31 18.87 15.53
CA ASP A 152 -5.30 19.80 14.96
C ASP A 152 -6.03 19.18 13.75
N ALA A 153 -5.35 18.30 13.00
CA ALA A 153 -5.88 17.64 11.80
C ALA A 153 -6.79 16.45 12.13
N VAL A 154 -6.54 15.76 13.25
CA VAL A 154 -7.25 14.56 13.66
C VAL A 154 -8.14 14.85 14.88
N THR A 155 -9.43 14.87 14.69
CA THR A 155 -10.40 15.07 15.79
C THR A 155 -10.21 13.99 16.87
N ASP A 156 -10.18 14.38 18.14
CA ASP A 156 -9.92 13.51 19.30
C ASP A 156 -8.58 12.73 19.21
N TYR A 157 -7.54 13.38 18.70
CA TYR A 157 -6.21 12.79 18.47
C TYR A 157 -5.68 11.93 19.61
N GLU A 158 -5.87 12.35 20.86
CA GLU A 158 -5.39 11.60 22.04
C GLU A 158 -6.18 10.30 22.29
N GLY A 159 -7.34 10.14 21.69
CA GLY A 159 -8.17 8.94 21.81
C GLY A 159 -7.77 7.80 20.87
N TYR A 160 -6.76 7.99 20.02
CA TYR A 160 -6.28 6.96 19.10
C TYR A 160 -5.05 6.23 19.65
N GLU A 161 -5.04 4.90 19.52
CA GLU A 161 -3.79 4.16 19.48
C GLU A 161 -3.01 4.57 18.23
N ARG A 162 -1.68 4.73 18.34
CA ARG A 162 -0.85 5.25 17.25
C ARG A 162 0.07 4.16 16.74
N THR A 163 0.04 3.95 15.43
CA THR A 163 0.95 3.04 14.74
C THR A 163 1.72 3.82 13.69
N ASP A 164 3.03 3.92 13.88
CA ASP A 164 3.96 4.52 12.94
C ASP A 164 4.80 3.41 12.32
N VAL A 165 4.71 3.25 11.01
CA VAL A 165 5.41 2.19 10.29
C VAL A 165 6.25 2.75 9.15
N ASP A 166 7.42 2.12 8.95
CA ASP A 166 8.38 2.52 7.93
C ASP A 166 8.15 1.81 6.59
N TRP A 167 7.34 0.76 6.57
CA TRP A 167 7.03 -0.02 5.37
C TRP A 167 5.64 -0.64 5.41
N VAL A 168 5.09 -1.00 4.25
CA VAL A 168 3.78 -1.64 4.10
C VAL A 168 3.98 -3.08 3.64
N SER A 169 3.42 -4.03 4.39
CA SER A 169 3.42 -5.45 4.02
C SER A 169 2.51 -5.69 2.82
N ALA A 170 3.08 -6.22 1.73
CA ALA A 170 2.30 -6.65 0.59
C ALA A 170 1.40 -7.85 0.94
N ALA A 171 1.83 -8.70 1.87
CA ALA A 171 0.97 -9.78 2.37
C ALA A 171 -0.30 -9.23 3.02
N SER A 172 -0.20 -8.15 3.80
CA SER A 172 -1.38 -7.49 4.37
C SER A 172 -2.29 -6.88 3.31
N VAL A 173 -1.72 -6.29 2.25
CA VAL A 173 -2.48 -5.81 1.07
C VAL A 173 -3.24 -6.96 0.41
N GLY A 174 -2.58 -8.08 0.17
CA GLY A 174 -3.21 -9.26 -0.44
C GLY A 174 -4.30 -9.89 0.42
N LEU A 175 -4.05 -10.06 1.72
CA LEU A 175 -5.03 -10.63 2.65
C LEU A 175 -6.24 -9.70 2.88
N LEU A 176 -6.03 -8.38 2.91
CA LEU A 176 -7.14 -7.42 2.93
C LEU A 176 -7.95 -7.52 1.63
N ALA A 177 -7.30 -7.63 0.46
CA ALA A 177 -7.99 -7.80 -0.81
C ALA A 177 -8.86 -9.06 -0.85
N GLU A 178 -8.35 -10.20 -0.34
CA GLU A 178 -9.12 -11.43 -0.19
C GLU A 178 -10.32 -11.25 0.78
N SER A 179 -10.12 -10.54 1.89
CA SER A 179 -11.18 -10.26 2.87
C SER A 179 -12.27 -9.36 2.28
N LEU A 180 -11.88 -8.27 1.59
CA LEU A 180 -12.83 -7.38 0.92
C LEU A 180 -13.67 -8.14 -0.11
N TYR A 181 -13.04 -8.99 -0.93
CA TYR A 181 -13.73 -9.81 -1.91
C TYR A 181 -14.72 -10.79 -1.27
N LEU A 182 -14.29 -11.49 -0.22
CA LEU A 182 -15.10 -12.50 0.46
C LEU A 182 -16.37 -11.91 1.10
N HIS A 183 -16.29 -10.67 1.57
CA HIS A 183 -17.36 -10.00 2.31
C HIS A 183 -18.08 -8.92 1.49
N ASP A 184 -17.98 -8.98 0.16
CA ASP A 184 -18.63 -8.06 -0.78
C ASP A 184 -18.38 -6.58 -0.44
N ARG A 185 -17.15 -6.27 0.03
CA ARG A 185 -16.73 -4.88 0.31
C ARG A 185 -16.09 -4.25 -0.92
N PRO A 186 -16.30 -2.96 -1.15
CA PRO A 186 -15.76 -2.29 -2.32
C PRO A 186 -14.23 -2.18 -2.26
N PHE A 187 -13.58 -2.38 -3.40
CA PHE A 187 -12.19 -2.03 -3.60
C PHE A 187 -12.03 -0.52 -3.82
N THR A 188 -10.81 0.00 -3.61
CA THR A 188 -10.55 1.40 -3.93
C THR A 188 -10.54 1.66 -5.44
N GLY A 189 -10.79 2.90 -5.83
CA GLY A 189 -10.82 3.33 -7.23
C GLY A 189 -9.46 3.24 -7.92
N PRO A 190 -9.41 3.52 -9.24
CA PRO A 190 -8.18 3.40 -10.04
C PRO A 190 -7.17 4.53 -9.79
N GLU A 191 -7.58 5.61 -9.14
CA GLU A 191 -6.73 6.78 -8.91
C GLU A 191 -5.80 6.55 -7.73
N PRO A 192 -4.47 6.68 -7.90
CA PRO A 192 -3.53 6.62 -6.78
C PRO A 192 -3.71 7.79 -5.81
N LEU A 193 -3.47 7.53 -4.53
CA LEU A 193 -3.62 8.53 -3.47
C LEU A 193 -2.39 9.45 -3.40
N TYR A 194 -2.27 10.34 -4.39
CA TYR A 194 -1.24 11.37 -4.45
C TYR A 194 -1.62 12.55 -3.56
N LEU A 195 -1.19 12.56 -2.31
CA LEU A 195 -1.47 13.66 -1.37
C LEU A 195 -0.47 14.82 -1.48
N ARG A 196 0.63 14.60 -2.19
CA ARG A 196 1.60 15.66 -2.50
C ARG A 196 1.64 15.92 -4.00
N SER A 197 1.63 17.18 -4.38
CA SER A 197 1.89 17.57 -5.77
C SER A 197 3.29 17.16 -6.20
N PRO A 198 3.50 16.76 -7.46
CA PRO A 198 4.84 16.49 -7.98
C PRO A 198 5.75 17.70 -7.77
N ASP A 199 7.00 17.47 -7.30
CA ASP A 199 8.02 18.51 -7.22
C ASP A 199 8.47 18.88 -8.65
N VAL A 200 7.76 19.81 -9.27
CA VAL A 200 8.15 20.36 -10.58
C VAL A 200 9.01 21.59 -10.34
N THR A 201 10.32 21.46 -10.48
CA THR A 201 11.20 22.62 -10.64
C THR A 201 10.98 23.15 -12.04
N LEU A 202 10.24 24.23 -12.19
CA LEU A 202 10.13 24.91 -13.48
C LEU A 202 11.52 25.37 -13.89
N ALA A 203 12.00 24.92 -15.06
CA ALA A 203 13.25 25.38 -15.60
C ALA A 203 13.16 26.89 -15.87
N THR A 204 13.96 27.69 -15.17
CA THR A 204 13.98 29.15 -15.24
C THR A 204 14.50 29.69 -16.58
N ALA A 205 15.03 28.86 -17.47
CA ALA A 205 15.42 29.23 -18.82
C ALA A 205 15.29 28.04 -19.79
N ALA A 206 14.79 28.30 -20.98
CA ALA A 206 14.79 27.31 -22.05
C ALA A 206 16.24 26.95 -22.43
N LYS A 207 16.60 25.67 -22.39
CA LYS A 207 17.90 25.18 -22.86
C LYS A 207 18.00 25.49 -24.35
N ARG A 208 18.85 26.43 -24.76
CA ARG A 208 19.19 26.66 -26.18
C ARG A 208 19.87 25.40 -26.71
N VAL A 209 19.21 24.72 -27.61
CA VAL A 209 19.84 23.67 -28.41
C VAL A 209 20.66 24.38 -29.48
N THR A 210 21.97 24.46 -29.32
CA THR A 210 22.91 24.85 -30.40
C THR A 210 22.97 23.69 -31.39
N ARG A 211 22.62 23.99 -32.64
CA ARG A 211 22.86 23.11 -33.79
C ARG A 211 24.32 23.01 -34.11
#